data_530a7109ad46dd72401db1e96cf84ccc
#
_entry.id   530a7109ad46dd72401db1e96cf84ccc
#
_cell.length_a   1.000
_cell.length_b   1.000
_cell.length_c   1.000
_cell.angle_alpha   90.00
_cell.angle_beta   90.00
_cell.angle_gamma   90.00
#
_symmetry.space_group_name_H-M   'P 1'
#
loop_
_entity.id
_entity.type
_entity.pdbx_description
1 polymer ?
#
loop_
_entity_poly.entity_id
_entity_poly.type
_entity_poly.pdbx_seq_one_letter_code
_entity_poly.pdbx_strand_id
1 'polypeptide(L)'
;MRAKDAVGRYGEDVAAAHVEARGWRVLDRNWRCRYGELDLVGMDGDVLVVVEVKTRRSTAYGTPAEAVTWRKLARIRRLAAQWLTEHDVRASSVRVDVIAIVLPHAGAAQVEHLQGVC
;
A
#
# COMPACT_ATOMS: atom_id res chain seq x y z
N MET A 1 -7.43 0.72 -18.85
CA MET A 1 -7.31 0.49 -17.40
C MET A 1 -6.89 -0.95 -17.15
N ARG A 2 -5.85 -1.14 -16.39
CA ARG A 2 -5.37 -2.49 -16.10
C ARG A 2 -6.13 -3.06 -14.90
N ALA A 3 -6.77 -4.20 -15.12
CA ALA A 3 -7.43 -4.92 -14.04
C ALA A 3 -6.38 -5.70 -13.26
N LYS A 4 -6.51 -5.72 -11.94
CA LYS A 4 -5.66 -6.57 -11.11
C LYS A 4 -6.20 -8.00 -11.15
N ASP A 5 -5.31 -8.96 -11.08
CA ASP A 5 -5.71 -10.34 -11.03
C ASP A 5 -6.30 -10.69 -9.64
N ALA A 6 -6.84 -11.91 -9.52
CA ALA A 6 -7.49 -12.33 -8.28
C ALA A 6 -6.52 -12.36 -7.09
N VAL A 7 -5.27 -12.73 -7.32
CA VAL A 7 -4.25 -12.79 -6.28
C VAL A 7 -3.94 -11.39 -5.77
N GLY A 8 -3.77 -10.43 -6.67
CA GLY A 8 -3.53 -9.04 -6.30
C GLY A 8 -4.68 -8.44 -5.52
N ARG A 9 -5.92 -8.68 -5.95
CA ARG A 9 -7.10 -8.19 -5.25
C ARG A 9 -7.21 -8.80 -3.85
N TYR A 10 -6.96 -10.09 -3.73
CA TYR A 10 -7.00 -10.74 -2.43
C TYR A 10 -5.95 -10.16 -1.48
N GLY A 11 -4.73 -9.95 -1.97
CA GLY A 11 -3.68 -9.34 -1.17
C GLY A 11 -4.04 -7.95 -0.70
N GLU A 12 -4.67 -7.14 -1.55
CA GLU A 12 -5.12 -5.81 -1.16
C GLU A 12 -6.24 -5.86 -0.13
N ASP A 13 -7.14 -6.83 -0.22
CA ASP A 13 -8.17 -7.02 0.80
C ASP A 13 -7.54 -7.39 2.14
N VAL A 14 -6.54 -8.27 2.13
CA VAL A 14 -5.81 -8.65 3.34
C VAL A 14 -5.10 -7.42 3.93
N ALA A 15 -4.46 -6.62 3.09
CA ALA A 15 -3.76 -5.42 3.56
C ALA A 15 -4.72 -4.41 4.18
N ALA A 16 -5.88 -4.18 3.56
CA ALA A 16 -6.88 -3.26 4.10
C ALA A 16 -7.40 -3.74 5.44
N ALA A 17 -7.71 -5.04 5.56
CA ALA A 17 -8.17 -5.60 6.83
C ALA A 17 -7.08 -5.51 7.92
N HIS A 18 -5.83 -5.71 7.53
CA HIS A 18 -4.70 -5.63 8.45
C HIS A 18 -4.60 -4.24 9.08
N VAL A 19 -4.65 -3.18 8.27
CA VAL A 19 -4.50 -1.81 8.79
C VAL A 19 -5.75 -1.37 9.55
N GLU A 20 -6.93 -1.79 9.14
CA GLU A 20 -8.17 -1.50 9.87
C GLU A 20 -8.14 -2.14 11.25
N ALA A 21 -7.62 -3.36 11.36
CA ALA A 21 -7.47 -4.03 12.66
C ALA A 21 -6.49 -3.29 13.57
N ARG A 22 -5.59 -2.49 13.01
CA ARG A 22 -4.64 -1.67 13.74
C ARG A 22 -5.19 -0.27 14.07
N GLY A 23 -6.45 -0.03 13.73
CA GLY A 23 -7.11 1.22 14.04
C GLY A 23 -7.02 2.29 12.97
N TRP A 24 -6.48 1.98 11.80
CA TRP A 24 -6.43 2.95 10.70
C TRP A 24 -7.82 3.14 10.12
N ARG A 25 -8.02 4.28 9.51
CA ARG A 25 -9.18 4.53 8.67
C ARG A 25 -8.73 4.45 7.21
N VAL A 26 -9.30 3.52 6.46
CA VAL A 26 -9.01 3.39 5.03
C VAL A 26 -9.80 4.45 4.29
N LEU A 27 -9.12 5.30 3.52
CA LEU A 27 -9.74 6.40 2.80
C LEU A 27 -9.96 6.10 1.33
N ASP A 28 -9.06 5.32 0.72
CA ASP A 28 -9.15 5.03 -0.71
C ASP A 28 -8.39 3.75 -1.03
N ARG A 29 -8.81 3.10 -2.11
CA ARG A 29 -8.15 1.89 -2.61
C ARG A 29 -8.08 1.98 -4.12
N ASN A 30 -6.94 1.58 -4.69
CA ASN A 30 -6.74 1.52 -6.14
C ASN A 30 -7.05 2.87 -6.82
N TRP A 31 -6.59 3.94 -6.18
CA TRP A 31 -6.73 5.27 -6.76
C TRP A 31 -5.77 5.43 -7.92
N ARG A 32 -6.24 5.99 -9.01
CA ARG A 32 -5.47 6.15 -10.24
C ARG A 32 -5.54 7.56 -10.75
N CYS A 33 -4.43 7.99 -11.34
CA CYS A 33 -4.38 9.21 -12.14
C CYS A 33 -3.45 8.95 -13.33
N ARG A 34 -3.26 9.97 -14.16
CA ARG A 34 -2.44 9.82 -15.36
C ARG A 34 -0.98 9.45 -15.07
N TYR A 35 -0.51 9.66 -13.85
CA TYR A 35 0.88 9.41 -13.48
C TYR A 35 1.11 8.10 -12.77
N GLY A 36 0.07 7.36 -12.43
CA GLY A 36 0.20 6.07 -11.75
C GLY A 36 -0.96 5.81 -10.80
N GLU A 37 -0.75 4.87 -9.88
CA GLU A 37 -1.79 4.49 -8.92
C GLU A 37 -1.23 4.34 -7.51
N LEU A 38 -2.13 4.49 -6.54
CA LEU A 38 -1.88 4.17 -5.13
C LEU A 38 -2.76 2.98 -4.76
N ASP A 39 -2.14 1.95 -4.19
CA ASP A 39 -2.87 0.72 -3.85
C ASP A 39 -3.82 0.95 -2.68
N LEU A 40 -3.37 1.65 -1.65
CA LEU A 40 -4.14 1.86 -0.43
C LEU A 40 -3.74 3.20 0.18
N VAL A 41 -4.74 3.98 0.58
CA VAL A 41 -4.53 5.24 1.27
C VAL A 41 -5.31 5.20 2.57
N GLY A 42 -4.65 5.48 3.68
CA GLY A 42 -5.30 5.45 4.99
C GLY A 42 -4.79 6.53 5.93
N MET A 43 -5.48 6.66 7.04
CA MET A 43 -5.06 7.53 8.14
C MET A 43 -4.71 6.67 9.34
N ASP A 44 -3.48 6.82 9.78
CA ASP A 44 -2.98 6.25 11.02
C ASP A 44 -2.90 7.42 12.01
N GLY A 45 -3.96 7.59 12.81
CA GLY A 45 -4.10 8.82 13.59
C GLY A 45 -4.22 10.03 12.67
N ASP A 46 -3.30 10.97 12.78
CA ASP A 46 -3.25 12.18 11.95
C ASP A 46 -2.23 12.09 10.81
N VAL A 47 -1.64 10.92 10.61
CA VAL A 47 -0.66 10.69 9.54
C VAL A 47 -1.35 10.07 8.34
N LEU A 48 -1.20 10.67 7.18
CA LEU A 48 -1.65 10.05 5.94
C LEU A 48 -0.62 9.00 5.53
N VAL A 49 -1.08 7.78 5.32
CA VAL A 49 -0.20 6.69 4.91
C VAL A 49 -0.62 6.19 3.55
N VAL A 50 0.31 6.20 2.61
CA VAL A 50 0.10 5.55 1.32
C VAL A 50 0.87 4.25 1.32
N VAL A 51 0.21 3.18 0.91
CA VAL A 51 0.74 1.83 1.06
C VAL A 51 0.91 1.19 -0.31
N GLU A 52 2.11 0.69 -0.54
CA GLU A 52 2.38 -0.20 -1.67
C GLU A 52 2.13 -1.62 -1.20
N VAL A 53 1.21 -2.33 -1.85
CA VAL A 53 0.87 -3.71 -1.50
C VAL A 53 1.55 -4.65 -2.49
N LYS A 54 2.32 -5.59 -1.97
CA LYS A 54 2.97 -6.62 -2.78
C LYS A 54 2.45 -7.99 -2.38
N THR A 55 1.84 -8.68 -3.32
CA THR A 55 1.30 -10.01 -3.09
C THR A 55 2.12 -11.03 -3.86
N ARG A 56 2.61 -12.04 -3.18
CA ARG A 56 3.46 -13.07 -3.78
C ARG A 56 3.07 -14.43 -3.24
N ARG A 57 3.35 -15.46 -4.04
CA ARG A 57 3.14 -16.85 -3.61
C ARG A 57 4.35 -17.45 -2.92
N SER A 58 5.51 -16.76 -3.01
CA SER A 58 6.72 -17.22 -2.33
C SER A 58 7.63 -16.02 -2.05
N THR A 59 8.64 -16.24 -1.20
CA THR A 59 9.65 -15.22 -0.88
C THR A 59 10.90 -15.36 -1.76
N ALA A 60 10.83 -16.16 -2.82
CA ALA A 60 12.00 -16.45 -3.67
C ALA A 60 12.52 -15.23 -4.45
N TYR A 61 11.75 -14.17 -4.56
CA TYR A 61 12.08 -13.01 -5.39
C TYR A 61 12.54 -11.80 -4.58
N GLY A 62 13.10 -12.04 -3.41
CA GLY A 62 13.67 -10.99 -2.57
C GLY A 62 12.74 -10.52 -1.47
N THR A 63 13.20 -9.54 -0.69
CA THR A 63 12.45 -9.00 0.44
C THR A 63 11.51 -7.88 -0.01
N PRO A 64 10.48 -7.57 0.79
CA PRO A 64 9.59 -6.44 0.47
C PRO A 64 10.34 -5.11 0.33
N ALA A 65 11.35 -4.88 1.14
CA ALA A 65 12.12 -3.64 1.09
C ALA A 65 12.84 -3.47 -0.26
N GLU A 66 13.28 -4.57 -0.86
CA GLU A 66 13.96 -4.54 -2.16
C GLU A 66 13.04 -4.13 -3.30
N ALA A 67 11.74 -4.24 -3.10
CA ALA A 67 10.76 -3.85 -4.11
C ALA A 67 10.59 -2.34 -4.22
N VAL A 68 11.14 -1.57 -3.28
CA VAL A 68 10.96 -0.11 -3.24
C VAL A 68 12.29 0.56 -3.61
N THR A 69 12.34 1.14 -4.82
CA THR A 69 13.50 1.87 -5.30
C THR A 69 13.32 3.35 -5.03
N TRP A 70 14.41 4.12 -5.15
CA TRP A 70 14.38 5.57 -5.07
C TRP A 70 13.35 6.20 -6.01
N ARG A 71 13.31 5.72 -7.25
CA ARG A 71 12.38 6.25 -8.26
C ARG A 71 10.94 5.93 -7.90
N LYS A 72 10.70 4.72 -7.41
CA LYS A 72 9.37 4.30 -7.02
C LYS A 72 8.88 5.10 -5.82
N LEU A 73 9.74 5.30 -4.83
CA LEU A 73 9.41 6.09 -3.65
C LEU A 73 9.07 7.54 -4.02
N ALA A 74 9.88 8.16 -4.87
CA ALA A 74 9.64 9.52 -5.33
C ALA A 74 8.31 9.63 -6.08
N ARG A 75 7.98 8.63 -6.91
CA ARG A 75 6.71 8.58 -7.62
C ARG A 75 5.54 8.44 -6.66
N ILE A 76 5.65 7.56 -5.68
CA ILE A 76 4.59 7.35 -4.68
C ILE A 76 4.34 8.63 -3.90
N ARG A 77 5.40 9.34 -3.50
CA ARG A 77 5.25 10.60 -2.77
C ARG A 77 4.57 11.66 -3.63
N ARG A 78 4.88 11.71 -4.90
CA ARG A 78 4.24 12.64 -5.84
C ARG A 78 2.76 12.31 -6.00
N LEU A 79 2.44 11.02 -6.09
CA LEU A 79 1.04 10.57 -6.18
C LEU A 79 0.28 10.88 -4.89
N ALA A 80 0.93 10.75 -3.73
CA ALA A 80 0.31 11.12 -2.46
C ALA A 80 -0.03 12.61 -2.41
N ALA A 81 0.87 13.46 -2.90
CA ALA A 81 0.61 14.89 -2.97
C ALA A 81 -0.56 15.20 -3.90
N GLN A 82 -0.63 14.53 -5.05
CA GLN A 82 -1.73 14.68 -5.99
C GLN A 82 -3.06 14.24 -5.35
N TRP A 83 -3.04 13.10 -4.65
CA TRP A 83 -4.22 12.62 -3.95
C TRP A 83 -4.72 13.66 -2.94
N LEU A 84 -3.81 14.25 -2.17
CA LEU A 84 -4.17 15.27 -1.18
C LEU A 84 -4.79 16.51 -1.82
N THR A 85 -4.33 16.92 -3.01
CA THR A 85 -4.91 18.09 -3.69
C THR A 85 -6.34 17.82 -4.16
N GLU A 86 -6.70 16.56 -4.37
CA GLU A 86 -8.01 16.17 -4.89
C GLU A 86 -8.99 15.77 -3.79
N HIS A 87 -8.53 15.68 -2.55
CA HIS A 87 -9.35 15.21 -1.45
C HIS A 87 -9.26 16.19 -0.28
N ASP A 88 -10.37 16.40 0.39
CA ASP A 88 -10.43 17.31 1.52
C ASP A 88 -10.05 16.58 2.81
N VAL A 89 -8.75 16.30 2.95
CA VAL A 89 -8.20 15.59 4.09
C VAL A 89 -7.03 16.39 4.66
N ARG A 90 -7.02 16.56 5.97
CA ARG A 90 -5.91 17.19 6.67
C ARG A 90 -5.06 16.11 7.33
N ALA A 91 -3.75 16.20 7.12
CA ALA A 91 -2.80 15.30 7.72
C ALA A 91 -1.60 16.11 8.23
N SER A 92 -1.05 15.69 9.36
CA SER A 92 0.14 16.33 9.92
C SER A 92 1.40 15.98 9.12
N SER A 93 1.40 14.79 8.52
CA SER A 93 2.53 14.31 7.71
C SER A 93 2.07 13.19 6.80
N VAL A 94 2.95 12.81 5.88
CA VAL A 94 2.72 11.72 4.93
C VAL A 94 3.78 10.66 5.16
N ARG A 95 3.35 9.42 5.25
CA ARG A 95 4.23 8.27 5.41
C ARG A 95 3.99 7.28 4.27
N VAL A 96 5.04 6.65 3.79
CA VAL A 96 4.94 5.58 2.80
C VAL A 96 5.26 4.26 3.48
N ASP A 97 4.36 3.32 3.37
CA ASP A 97 4.52 1.97 3.93
C ASP A 97 4.49 0.94 2.80
N VAL A 98 5.07 -0.21 3.05
CA VAL A 98 4.94 -1.38 2.20
C VAL A 98 4.30 -2.50 3.01
N ILE A 99 3.29 -3.14 2.45
CA ILE A 99 2.69 -4.34 3.04
C ILE A 99 2.90 -5.47 2.05
N ALA A 100 3.65 -6.47 2.47
CA ALA A 100 3.88 -7.67 1.68
C ALA A 100 2.99 -8.79 2.17
N ILE A 101 2.28 -9.40 1.24
CA ILE A 101 1.38 -10.51 1.51
C ILE A 101 1.97 -11.74 0.82
N VAL A 102 2.28 -12.76 1.60
CA VAL A 102 2.74 -14.03 1.06
C VAL A 102 1.61 -15.04 1.22
N LEU A 103 1.20 -15.63 0.09
CA LEU A 103 0.15 -16.64 0.05
C LEU A 103 0.82 -18.00 0.03
N PRO A 104 0.82 -18.73 1.13
CA PRO A 104 1.43 -20.06 1.14
C PRO A 104 0.58 -21.05 0.36
N HIS A 105 1.17 -22.19 0.04
CA HIS A 105 0.47 -23.26 -0.67
C HIS A 105 -0.74 -23.75 0.13
N ALA A 106 -0.62 -23.72 1.46
CA ALA A 106 -1.71 -24.05 2.37
C ALA A 106 -1.58 -23.16 3.61
N GLY A 107 -2.70 -22.87 4.24
CA GLY A 107 -2.73 -22.05 5.45
C GLY A 107 -3.02 -20.58 5.17
N ALA A 108 -2.92 -19.79 6.23
CA ALA A 108 -3.26 -18.37 6.20
C ALA A 108 -2.21 -17.55 5.48
N ALA A 109 -2.63 -16.43 4.90
CA ALA A 109 -1.73 -15.46 4.32
C ALA A 109 -0.80 -14.90 5.40
N GLN A 110 0.45 -14.66 5.03
CA GLN A 110 1.45 -14.06 5.92
C GLN A 110 1.57 -12.58 5.55
N VAL A 111 1.56 -11.72 6.54
CA VAL A 111 1.62 -10.27 6.35
C VAL A 111 2.91 -9.73 6.96
N GLU A 112 3.66 -8.97 6.16
CA GLU A 112 4.80 -8.22 6.65
C GLU A 112 4.55 -6.75 6.33
N HIS A 113 4.55 -5.91 7.36
CA HIS A 113 4.26 -4.48 7.24
C HIS A 113 5.50 -3.67 7.57
N LEU A 114 6.03 -2.97 6.57
CA LEU A 114 7.18 -2.09 6.73
C LEU A 114 6.68 -0.65 6.78
N GLN A 115 6.80 -0.02 7.91
CA GLN A 115 6.36 1.35 8.12
C GLN A 115 7.49 2.33 7.81
N GLY A 116 7.14 3.41 7.11
CA GLY A 116 8.08 4.50 6.88
C GLY A 116 9.27 4.10 6.04
N VAL A 117 9.05 3.56 4.86
CA VAL A 117 10.11 3.05 3.97
C VAL A 117 10.77 4.18 3.18
N CYS A 118 11.29 5.19 3.82
CA CYS A 118 11.97 6.26 3.10
C CYS A 118 13.35 6.59 3.66
#